data_e2fb08c8f41bd0188d8c5365bfe0bea8
#
_entry.id   e2fb08c8f41bd0188d8c5365bfe0bea8
#
_cell.length_a   1.000
_cell.length_b   1.000
_cell.length_c   1.000
_cell.angle_alpha   90.00
_cell.angle_beta   90.00
_cell.angle_gamma   90.00
#
_symmetry.space_group_name_H-M   'P 1'
#
loop_
_entity.id
_entity.type
_entity.pdbx_description
1 polymer ?
#
loop_
_entity_poly.entity_id
_entity_poly.type
_entity_poly.pdbx_seq_one_letter_code
_entity_poly.pdbx_strand_id
1 'polypeptide(L)'
;MQGLNTTPVHGHTALFGVYGMLGIGLMLFSLRALGQGRRWKEWPVRYAFWTINVGLALMVLLSLLPIGLLQTWAAVEHGTWYARSAEFMQTGLTTNLRWMRAFGDTVFAAGALLLGYFVLGLVTGTSYTKEEPVKVNEFDYALPLGEIHATAAD
;
A
#
# COMPACT_ATOMS: atom_id res chain seq x y z
N MET A 1 18.92 14.80 12.93
CA MET A 1 17.48 14.67 12.59
C MET A 1 16.69 13.75 13.54
N GLN A 2 17.32 13.11 14.51
CA GLN A 2 16.63 12.26 15.49
C GLN A 2 15.62 13.08 16.32
N GLY A 3 14.38 12.55 16.44
CA GLY A 3 13.32 13.18 17.21
C GLY A 3 12.58 14.34 16.51
N LEU A 4 12.78 14.54 15.22
CA LEU A 4 11.98 15.41 14.36
C LEU A 4 11.04 14.58 13.50
N ASN A 5 9.96 15.17 12.99
CA ASN A 5 9.00 14.47 12.13
C ASN A 5 9.58 13.99 10.78
N THR A 6 10.77 14.38 10.42
CA THR A 6 11.54 13.77 9.32
C THR A 6 11.84 12.29 9.56
N THR A 7 11.97 11.85 10.81
CA THR A 7 12.14 10.42 11.17
C THR A 7 10.89 9.60 10.84
N PRO A 8 9.66 9.97 11.28
CA PRO A 8 8.44 9.31 10.84
C PRO A 8 8.20 9.37 9.33
N VAL A 9 8.58 10.44 8.62
CA VAL A 9 8.53 10.49 7.15
C VAL A 9 9.32 9.31 6.58
N HIS A 10 10.58 9.16 7.00
CA HIS A 10 11.42 8.06 6.57
C HIS A 10 10.82 6.70 6.94
N GLY A 11 10.32 6.54 8.17
CA GLY A 11 9.68 5.32 8.63
C GLY A 11 8.47 4.92 7.79
N HIS A 12 7.56 5.84 7.51
CA HIS A 12 6.36 5.54 6.72
C HIS A 12 6.69 5.29 5.24
N THR A 13 7.59 6.05 4.65
CA THR A 13 7.92 5.90 3.22
C THR A 13 8.85 4.72 2.96
N ALA A 14 9.92 4.54 3.72
CA ALA A 14 10.88 3.47 3.48
C ALA A 14 10.43 2.14 4.09
N LEU A 15 10.03 2.11 5.38
CA LEU A 15 9.68 0.85 6.03
C LEU A 15 8.33 0.32 5.55
N PHE A 16 7.30 1.16 5.50
CA PHE A 16 6.01 0.69 5.02
C PHE A 16 5.87 0.81 3.50
N GLY A 17 6.21 1.96 2.91
CA GLY A 17 6.05 2.20 1.47
C GLY A 17 6.85 1.23 0.60
N VAL A 18 8.01 0.77 1.07
CA VAL A 18 8.83 -0.22 0.36
C VAL A 18 8.64 -1.61 0.96
N TYR A 19 9.10 -1.83 2.20
CA TYR A 19 9.12 -3.18 2.78
C TYR A 19 7.74 -3.70 3.14
N GLY A 20 6.84 -2.86 3.63
CA GLY A 20 5.46 -3.25 3.91
C GLY A 20 4.71 -3.66 2.63
N MET A 21 4.84 -2.87 1.56
CA MET A 21 4.22 -3.18 0.27
C MET A 21 4.83 -4.43 -0.38
N LEU A 22 6.15 -4.62 -0.24
CA LEU A 22 6.80 -5.86 -0.67
C LEU A 22 6.27 -7.08 0.11
N GLY A 23 6.13 -6.96 1.43
CA GLY A 23 5.55 -8.01 2.28
C GLY A 23 4.11 -8.36 1.87
N ILE A 24 3.26 -7.36 1.62
CA ILE A 24 1.91 -7.56 1.09
C ILE A 24 1.95 -8.27 -0.27
N GLY A 25 2.84 -7.84 -1.16
CA GLY A 25 3.02 -8.48 -2.48
C GLY A 25 3.41 -9.95 -2.37
N LEU A 26 4.38 -10.27 -1.52
CA LEU A 26 4.81 -11.65 -1.27
C LEU A 26 3.70 -12.50 -0.63
N MET A 27 2.96 -11.94 0.31
CA MET A 27 1.79 -12.60 0.91
C MET A 27 0.74 -12.94 -0.16
N LEU A 28 0.38 -11.97 -1.00
CA LEU A 28 -0.59 -12.19 -2.08
C LEU A 28 -0.08 -13.20 -3.11
N PHE A 29 1.20 -13.16 -3.45
CA PHE A 29 1.83 -14.14 -4.34
C PHE A 29 1.72 -15.56 -3.75
N SER A 30 2.06 -15.74 -2.48
CA SER A 30 1.95 -17.02 -1.79
C SER A 30 0.52 -17.53 -1.71
N LEU A 31 -0.44 -16.64 -1.39
CA LEU A 31 -1.87 -16.99 -1.37
C LEU A 31 -2.39 -17.39 -2.76
N ARG A 32 -1.86 -16.75 -3.82
CA ARG A 32 -2.20 -17.12 -5.20
C ARG A 32 -1.73 -18.52 -5.55
N ALA A 33 -0.52 -18.86 -5.16
CA ALA A 33 0.04 -20.23 -5.36
C ALA A 33 -0.77 -21.30 -4.63
N LEU A 34 -1.19 -21.00 -3.39
CA LEU A 34 -2.02 -21.93 -2.57
C LEU A 34 -3.46 -22.06 -3.13
N GLY A 35 -3.96 -21.07 -3.85
CA GLY A 35 -5.31 -21.02 -4.39
C GLY A 35 -5.58 -21.96 -5.57
N GLN A 36 -4.62 -22.77 -5.99
CA GLN A 36 -4.74 -23.84 -7.01
C GLN A 36 -5.47 -23.38 -8.30
N GLY A 37 -5.09 -22.25 -8.87
CA GLY A 37 -5.65 -21.75 -10.14
C GLY A 37 -7.04 -21.12 -10.06
N ARG A 38 -7.65 -21.03 -8.90
CA ARG A 38 -8.92 -20.32 -8.73
C ARG A 38 -8.75 -18.85 -9.08
N ARG A 39 -9.69 -18.28 -9.85
CA ARG A 39 -9.68 -16.85 -10.17
C ARG A 39 -10.16 -16.02 -8.99
N TRP A 40 -9.38 -15.00 -8.63
CA TRP A 40 -9.72 -14.05 -7.59
C TRP A 40 -10.65 -12.95 -8.13
N LYS A 41 -11.48 -12.40 -7.25
CA LYS A 41 -12.10 -11.10 -7.48
C LYS A 41 -11.02 -10.04 -7.36
N GLU A 42 -10.64 -9.40 -8.45
CA GLU A 42 -9.50 -8.46 -8.47
C GLU A 42 -9.84 -7.08 -7.89
N TRP A 43 -11.12 -6.69 -7.91
CA TRP A 43 -11.52 -5.37 -7.48
C TRP A 43 -11.12 -5.03 -6.02
N PRO A 44 -11.26 -5.93 -4.99
CA PRO A 44 -10.90 -5.56 -3.62
C PRO A 44 -9.39 -5.31 -3.47
N VAL A 45 -8.57 -6.12 -4.15
CA VAL A 45 -7.10 -5.97 -4.13
C VAL A 45 -6.70 -4.67 -4.83
N ARG A 46 -7.32 -4.36 -5.97
CA ARG A 46 -7.06 -3.13 -6.73
C ARG A 46 -7.40 -1.88 -5.91
N TYR A 47 -8.58 -1.85 -5.28
CA TYR A 47 -8.99 -0.73 -4.45
C TYR A 47 -8.15 -0.64 -3.17
N ALA A 48 -7.86 -1.76 -2.50
CA ALA A 48 -6.97 -1.79 -1.35
C ALA A 48 -5.58 -1.25 -1.68
N PHE A 49 -4.99 -1.65 -2.81
CA PHE A 49 -3.71 -1.14 -3.26
C PHE A 49 -3.72 0.38 -3.41
N TRP A 50 -4.70 0.93 -4.14
CA TRP A 50 -4.77 2.37 -4.37
C TRP A 50 -5.06 3.16 -3.09
N THR A 51 -6.00 2.72 -2.25
CA THR A 51 -6.34 3.43 -1.01
C THR A 51 -5.18 3.40 -0.01
N ILE A 52 -4.45 2.31 0.12
CA ILE A 52 -3.26 2.23 0.97
C ILE A 52 -2.18 3.21 0.47
N ASN A 53 -1.88 3.22 -0.85
CA ASN A 53 -0.85 4.11 -1.39
C ASN A 53 -1.26 5.59 -1.33
N VAL A 54 -2.50 5.91 -1.68
CA VAL A 54 -3.03 7.29 -1.59
C VAL A 54 -3.08 7.74 -0.13
N GLY A 55 -3.56 6.89 0.79
CA GLY A 55 -3.57 7.19 2.22
C GLY A 55 -2.16 7.47 2.76
N LEU A 56 -1.19 6.64 2.41
CA LEU A 56 0.21 6.85 2.77
C LEU A 56 0.75 8.18 2.20
N ALA A 57 0.50 8.46 0.93
CA ALA A 57 0.92 9.71 0.28
C ALA A 57 0.30 10.94 0.96
N LEU A 58 -1.00 10.91 1.25
CA LEU A 58 -1.69 11.99 1.96
C LEU A 58 -1.11 12.20 3.36
N MET A 59 -0.88 11.14 4.11
CA MET A 59 -0.27 11.18 5.45
C MET A 59 1.11 11.85 5.41
N VAL A 60 1.94 11.48 4.44
CA VAL A 60 3.29 12.02 4.29
C VAL A 60 3.25 13.48 3.80
N LEU A 61 2.53 13.75 2.71
CA LEU A 61 2.57 15.05 2.02
C LEU A 61 1.80 16.14 2.76
N LEU A 62 0.67 15.82 3.40
CA LEU A 62 -0.16 16.82 4.08
C LEU A 62 0.26 17.09 5.51
N SER A 63 0.98 16.17 6.16
CA SER A 63 1.29 16.29 7.58
C SER A 63 2.76 16.06 7.89
N LEU A 64 3.25 14.83 7.74
CA LEU A 64 4.58 14.44 8.26
C LEU A 64 5.72 15.23 7.62
N LEU A 65 5.72 15.37 6.30
CA LEU A 65 6.75 16.09 5.57
C LEU A 65 6.73 17.58 5.86
N PRO A 66 5.60 18.31 5.76
CA PRO A 66 5.55 19.73 6.10
C PRO A 66 5.99 20.02 7.53
N ILE A 67 5.50 19.26 8.51
CA ILE A 67 5.92 19.44 9.91
C ILE A 67 7.42 19.14 10.06
N GLY A 68 7.91 18.08 9.42
CA GLY A 68 9.32 17.71 9.46
C GLY A 68 10.23 18.79 8.89
N LEU A 69 9.85 19.44 7.78
CA LEU A 69 10.58 20.55 7.19
C LEU A 69 10.57 21.79 8.09
N LEU A 70 9.39 22.15 8.65
CA LEU A 70 9.27 23.27 9.60
C LEU A 70 10.12 23.04 10.85
N GLN A 71 10.13 21.81 11.41
CA GLN A 71 10.98 21.46 12.54
C GLN A 71 12.48 21.50 12.18
N THR A 72 12.84 21.09 10.97
CA THR A 72 14.24 21.15 10.53
C THR A 72 14.69 22.59 10.41
N TRP A 73 13.87 23.47 9.83
CA TRP A 73 14.13 24.90 9.77
C TRP A 73 14.25 25.50 11.17
N ALA A 74 13.28 25.25 12.06
CA ALA A 74 13.32 25.74 13.45
C ALA A 74 14.54 25.22 14.22
N ALA A 75 14.99 23.99 13.92
CA ALA A 75 16.17 23.42 14.55
C ALA A 75 17.47 24.11 14.12
N VAL A 76 17.55 24.61 12.88
CA VAL A 76 18.68 25.38 12.37
C VAL A 76 18.72 26.78 12.97
N GLU A 77 17.56 27.46 13.03
CA GLU A 77 17.47 28.86 13.50
C GLU A 77 17.53 28.98 15.02
N HIS A 78 16.85 28.09 15.75
CA HIS A 78 16.63 28.22 17.21
C HIS A 78 17.15 27.03 18.01
N GLY A 79 17.73 26.05 17.36
CA GLY A 79 18.24 24.84 17.98
C GLY A 79 17.20 23.70 18.05
N THR A 80 17.73 22.48 18.18
CA THR A 80 16.90 21.24 18.14
C THR A 80 15.95 21.13 19.34
N TRP A 81 16.26 21.76 20.45
CA TRP A 81 15.41 21.76 21.63
C TRP A 81 14.12 22.55 21.42
N TYR A 82 14.25 23.74 20.82
CA TYR A 82 13.10 24.58 20.47
C TYR A 82 12.19 23.88 19.45
N ALA A 83 12.76 23.28 18.42
CA ALA A 83 11.98 22.56 17.39
C ALA A 83 11.13 21.39 17.94
N ARG A 84 11.41 20.93 19.16
CA ARG A 84 10.68 19.87 19.86
C ARG A 84 9.80 20.41 20.98
N SER A 85 9.91 21.69 21.32
CA SER A 85 9.19 22.30 22.42
C SER A 85 7.67 22.31 22.18
N ALA A 86 6.92 22.35 23.27
CA ALA A 86 5.48 22.53 23.18
C ALA A 86 5.13 23.89 22.53
N GLU A 87 5.93 24.91 22.76
CA GLU A 87 5.77 26.24 22.17
C GLU A 87 5.75 26.17 20.64
N PHE A 88 6.70 25.48 20.02
CA PHE A 88 6.75 25.29 18.56
C PHE A 88 5.65 24.34 18.07
N MET A 89 5.47 23.19 18.74
CA MET A 89 4.57 22.12 18.29
C MET A 89 3.09 22.43 18.50
N GLN A 90 2.75 23.42 19.33
CA GLN A 90 1.37 23.86 19.57
C GLN A 90 1.01 25.14 18.81
N THR A 91 1.88 25.62 17.91
CA THR A 91 1.50 26.73 17.00
C THR A 91 0.31 26.31 16.15
N GLY A 92 -0.54 27.28 15.77
CA GLY A 92 -1.74 27.00 14.98
C GLY A 92 -1.44 26.27 13.67
N LEU A 93 -0.32 26.60 13.01
CA LEU A 93 0.11 25.94 11.79
C LEU A 93 0.45 24.46 11.99
N THR A 94 1.32 24.16 12.96
CA THR A 94 1.72 22.77 13.22
C THR A 94 0.57 21.92 13.75
N THR A 95 -0.34 22.53 14.52
CA THR A 95 -1.56 21.87 14.99
C THR A 95 -2.49 21.51 13.83
N ASN A 96 -2.72 22.43 12.90
CA ASN A 96 -3.55 22.17 11.71
C ASN A 96 -2.93 21.09 10.83
N LEU A 97 -1.63 21.16 10.54
CA LEU A 97 -0.93 20.14 9.77
C LEU A 97 -1.00 18.75 10.44
N ARG A 98 -1.01 18.70 11.77
CA ARG A 98 -1.17 17.46 12.52
C ARG A 98 -2.56 16.86 12.34
N TRP A 99 -3.61 17.68 12.34
CA TRP A 99 -4.96 17.23 12.07
C TRP A 99 -5.18 16.76 10.63
N MET A 100 -4.46 17.34 9.65
CA MET A 100 -4.50 16.89 8.26
C MET A 100 -4.06 15.44 8.09
N ARG A 101 -3.30 14.90 9.04
CA ARG A 101 -2.92 13.49 9.05
C ARG A 101 -4.13 12.56 9.11
N ALA A 102 -5.18 12.94 9.83
CA ALA A 102 -6.38 12.13 10.01
C ALA A 102 -7.03 11.69 8.68
N PHE A 103 -6.95 12.54 7.63
CA PHE A 103 -7.44 12.16 6.29
C PHE A 103 -6.62 11.02 5.71
N GLY A 104 -5.29 11.12 5.74
CA GLY A 104 -4.41 10.07 5.23
C GLY A 104 -4.57 8.77 6.01
N ASP A 105 -4.59 8.85 7.34
CA ASP A 105 -4.77 7.70 8.23
C ASP A 105 -6.11 6.97 7.97
N THR A 106 -7.20 7.73 7.74
CA THR A 106 -8.53 7.17 7.46
C THR A 106 -8.57 6.43 6.11
N VAL A 107 -8.03 7.05 5.06
CA VAL A 107 -7.96 6.43 3.72
C VAL A 107 -7.09 5.17 3.78
N PHE A 108 -5.93 5.24 4.44
CA PHE A 108 -5.05 4.11 4.64
C PHE A 108 -5.74 2.96 5.38
N ALA A 109 -6.42 3.26 6.50
CA ALA A 109 -7.15 2.28 7.29
C ALA A 109 -8.26 1.60 6.49
N ALA A 110 -9.00 2.34 5.67
CA ALA A 110 -10.03 1.78 4.78
C ALA A 110 -9.41 0.79 3.78
N GLY A 111 -8.25 1.10 3.21
CA GLY A 111 -7.53 0.19 2.33
C GLY A 111 -7.03 -1.07 3.03
N ALA A 112 -6.50 -0.93 4.25
CA ALA A 112 -6.05 -2.06 5.06
C ALA A 112 -7.22 -2.99 5.44
N LEU A 113 -8.37 -2.42 5.83
CA LEU A 113 -9.58 -3.19 6.13
C LEU A 113 -10.10 -3.93 4.89
N LEU A 114 -10.08 -3.28 3.72
CA LEU A 114 -10.48 -3.91 2.46
C LEU A 114 -9.54 -5.06 2.07
N LEU A 115 -8.24 -4.91 2.28
CA LEU A 115 -7.27 -5.98 2.07
C LEU A 115 -7.52 -7.15 3.04
N GLY A 116 -7.74 -6.85 4.32
CA GLY A 116 -8.10 -7.84 5.33
C GLY A 116 -9.38 -8.60 4.98
N TYR A 117 -10.43 -7.88 4.55
CA TYR A 117 -11.67 -8.48 4.05
C TYR A 117 -11.40 -9.42 2.88
N PHE A 118 -10.58 -9.00 1.91
CA PHE A 118 -10.22 -9.84 0.78
C PHE A 118 -9.50 -11.13 1.21
N VAL A 119 -8.51 -11.03 2.09
CA VAL A 119 -7.74 -12.19 2.59
C VAL A 119 -8.65 -13.16 3.37
N LEU A 120 -9.51 -12.63 4.26
CA LEU A 120 -10.52 -13.46 4.95
C LEU A 120 -11.48 -14.12 3.96
N GLY A 121 -11.84 -13.40 2.91
CA GLY A 121 -12.67 -13.91 1.82
C GLY A 121 -12.02 -15.04 1.02
N LEU A 122 -10.69 -15.11 0.95
CA LEU A 122 -10.01 -16.27 0.36
C LEU A 122 -10.17 -17.53 1.22
N VAL A 123 -10.14 -17.38 2.55
CA VAL A 123 -10.36 -18.51 3.48
C VAL A 123 -11.81 -19.01 3.43
N THR A 124 -12.77 -18.09 3.40
CA THR A 124 -14.21 -18.41 3.35
C THR A 124 -14.74 -18.75 1.95
N GLY A 125 -13.92 -18.56 0.91
CA GLY A 125 -14.31 -18.81 -0.49
C GLY A 125 -15.02 -17.63 -1.17
N THR A 126 -15.35 -16.54 -0.45
CA THR A 126 -16.14 -15.42 -0.99
C THR A 126 -15.34 -14.49 -1.92
N SER A 127 -14.02 -14.49 -1.84
CA SER A 127 -13.12 -13.70 -2.68
C SER A 127 -12.77 -14.37 -4.00
N TYR A 128 -13.27 -15.56 -4.27
CA TYR A 128 -13.11 -16.22 -5.56
C TYR A 128 -14.24 -15.84 -6.52
N THR A 129 -13.92 -15.79 -7.82
CA THR A 129 -14.93 -15.63 -8.87
C THR A 129 -15.66 -16.93 -9.07
N LYS A 130 -16.98 -16.88 -9.34
CA LYS A 130 -17.81 -18.05 -9.64
C LYS A 130 -17.61 -18.63 -11.05
N GLU A 131 -16.77 -18.02 -11.87
CA GLU A 131 -16.45 -18.55 -13.18
C GLU A 131 -15.71 -19.86 -13.03
N GLU A 132 -16.17 -20.89 -13.74
CA GLU A 132 -15.48 -22.17 -13.81
C GLU A 132 -14.03 -21.95 -14.30
N PRO A 133 -13.06 -22.68 -13.72
CA PRO A 133 -11.69 -22.65 -14.27
C PRO A 133 -11.79 -23.02 -15.76
N VAL A 134 -11.14 -22.24 -16.61
CA VAL A 134 -10.97 -22.61 -18.00
C VAL A 134 -10.39 -24.01 -18.00
N LYS A 135 -11.18 -25.01 -18.43
CA LYS A 135 -10.68 -26.36 -18.68
C LYS A 135 -9.67 -26.20 -19.80
N VAL A 136 -8.39 -26.08 -19.43
CA VAL A 136 -7.31 -26.23 -20.40
C VAL A 136 -7.45 -27.66 -20.87
N ASN A 137 -7.92 -27.84 -22.11
CA ASN A 137 -8.03 -29.16 -22.68
C ASN A 137 -6.63 -29.78 -22.67
N GLU A 138 -6.51 -30.98 -22.16
CA GLU A 138 -5.29 -31.76 -22.15
C GLU A 138 -4.64 -31.86 -23.55
N PHE A 139 -5.45 -31.58 -24.59
CA PHE A 139 -5.07 -31.52 -26.00
C PHE A 139 -4.14 -30.34 -26.36
N ASP A 140 -4.22 -29.21 -25.64
CA ASP A 140 -3.38 -28.02 -25.92
C ASP A 140 -1.89 -28.25 -25.57
N TYR A 141 -1.59 -29.25 -24.75
CA TYR A 141 -0.21 -29.65 -24.45
C TYR A 141 0.33 -30.74 -25.36
N ALA A 142 -0.54 -31.39 -26.17
CA ALA A 142 -0.17 -32.48 -27.06
C ALA A 142 0.22 -32.01 -28.49
N LEU A 143 0.04 -30.72 -28.80
CA LEU A 143 0.49 -30.18 -30.08
C LEU A 143 2.01 -29.98 -30.04
N PRO A 144 2.76 -30.57 -30.98
CA PRO A 144 4.18 -30.33 -31.08
C PRO A 144 4.42 -28.86 -31.38
N LEU A 145 5.38 -28.25 -30.65
CA LEU A 145 5.70 -26.80 -30.69
C LEU A 145 5.94 -26.23 -32.11
N GLY A 146 6.04 -27.08 -33.13
CA GLY A 146 6.19 -26.69 -34.55
C GLY A 146 4.90 -26.28 -35.24
N GLU A 147 3.70 -26.65 -34.73
CA GLU A 147 2.44 -26.33 -35.40
C GLU A 147 1.79 -25.02 -34.92
N ILE A 148 2.25 -24.48 -33.76
CA ILE A 148 1.71 -23.23 -33.21
C ILE A 148 2.07 -22.01 -34.08
N HIS A 149 3.13 -22.08 -34.87
CA HIS A 149 3.53 -20.98 -35.76
C HIS A 149 2.83 -20.97 -37.12
N ALA A 150 2.16 -22.06 -37.52
CA ALA A 150 1.52 -22.16 -38.83
C ALA A 150 0.11 -21.57 -38.89
N THR A 151 -0.60 -21.49 -37.72
CA THR A 151 -1.99 -20.98 -37.64
C THR A 151 -2.11 -19.49 -37.31
N ALA A 152 -1.00 -18.81 -37.07
CA ALA A 152 -0.99 -17.35 -36.77
C ALA A 152 -0.64 -16.49 -38.02
N ALA A 153 -0.56 -17.08 -39.23
CA ALA A 153 -0.16 -16.41 -40.44
C ALA A 153 -1.21 -16.43 -41.59
N ASP A 154 -2.48 -16.79 -41.30
CA ASP A 154 -3.60 -16.69 -42.28
C ASP A 154 -4.64 -15.65 -41.82
#